data_fff23fa2a29bee4dcb08ca11a56e31da
#
_entry.id   fff23fa2a29bee4dcb08ca11a56e31da
#
_cell.length_a   1.000
_cell.length_b   1.000
_cell.length_c   1.000
_cell.angle_alpha   90.00
_cell.angle_beta   90.00
_cell.angle_gamma   90.00
#
_symmetry.space_group_name_H-M   'P 1'
#
loop_
_entity.id
_entity.type
_entity.pdbx_description
1 polymer ?
#
loop_
_entity_poly.entity_id
_entity_poly.type
_entity_poly.pdbx_seq_one_letter_code
_entity_poly.pdbx_strand_id
1 'polypeptide(L)'
;MKTILFQGDSITDVGRNRERNDMLGWGYPRLIEAQLGFDCPGEYNFQNRGIGGNRILDLYARVVKDILNIKPDYLSILIGVNDIWQGLDQENGTGLKRFEKVYDILLTELQEELPNTKIMLMGAFLLPGMNTANREDQPNRWETFYSGVCQIAAITEKLAQKHNVKYVPLQEKFNEAAKLQPPEYWLFDGVHPSAKGHELIKREWLKAFEEIK
;
A
#
# COMPACT_ATOMS: atom_id res chain seq x y z
N MET A 1 -11.42 15.05 16.32
CA MET A 1 -10.30 14.16 15.91
C MET A 1 -10.35 13.99 14.41
N LYS A 2 -9.21 14.14 13.72
CA LYS A 2 -9.07 13.86 12.28
C LYS A 2 -8.93 12.35 12.06
N THR A 3 -9.59 11.82 11.04
CA THR A 3 -9.51 10.39 10.72
C THR A 3 -8.42 10.10 9.70
N ILE A 4 -7.50 9.20 10.05
CA ILE A 4 -6.48 8.63 9.17
C ILE A 4 -6.93 7.23 8.77
N LEU A 5 -7.12 7.01 7.47
CA LEU A 5 -7.55 5.74 6.89
C LEU A 5 -6.41 5.09 6.09
N PHE A 6 -6.11 3.84 6.41
CA PHE A 6 -5.17 3.00 5.67
C PHE A 6 -5.93 2.03 4.78
N GLN A 7 -5.69 2.10 3.47
CA GLN A 7 -6.23 1.20 2.46
C GLN A 7 -5.13 0.41 1.77
N GLY A 8 -5.45 -0.81 1.37
CA GLY A 8 -4.50 -1.67 0.66
C GLY A 8 -4.86 -3.15 0.71
N ASP A 9 -3.83 -3.96 0.55
CA ASP A 9 -3.87 -5.41 0.53
C ASP A 9 -3.37 -6.05 1.85
N SER A 10 -2.72 -7.24 1.77
CA SER A 10 -2.17 -7.95 2.92
C SER A 10 -1.10 -7.18 3.69
N ILE A 11 -0.33 -6.32 3.00
CA ILE A 11 0.72 -5.50 3.62
C ILE A 11 0.11 -4.44 4.55
N THR A 12 -1.09 -3.99 4.27
CA THR A 12 -1.87 -3.07 5.11
C THR A 12 -2.73 -3.81 6.12
N ASP A 13 -3.38 -4.91 5.72
CA ASP A 13 -4.27 -5.75 6.56
C ASP A 13 -3.54 -6.27 7.82
N VAL A 14 -2.50 -7.04 7.62
CA VAL A 14 -1.62 -7.67 8.64
C VAL A 14 -2.38 -8.03 9.92
N GLY A 15 -3.46 -8.82 9.78
CA GLY A 15 -4.26 -9.33 10.89
C GLY A 15 -5.08 -8.28 11.62
N ARG A 16 -5.50 -7.20 10.94
CA ARG A 16 -6.46 -6.25 11.50
C ARG A 16 -7.76 -6.95 11.89
N ASN A 17 -8.43 -6.47 12.89
CA ASN A 17 -9.77 -6.97 13.24
C ASN A 17 -10.81 -6.35 12.29
N ARG A 18 -11.66 -7.19 11.68
CA ARG A 18 -12.65 -6.72 10.69
C ARG A 18 -13.94 -6.20 11.31
N GLU A 19 -14.16 -6.50 12.58
CA GLU A 19 -15.32 -6.03 13.36
C GLU A 19 -15.00 -4.77 14.16
N ARG A 20 -13.71 -4.58 14.49
CA ARG A 20 -13.21 -3.45 15.27
C ARG A 20 -12.18 -2.65 14.48
N ASN A 21 -12.59 -1.51 13.95
CA ASN A 21 -11.74 -0.65 13.11
C ASN A 21 -10.52 -0.05 13.83
N ASP A 22 -10.59 0.06 15.15
CA ASP A 22 -9.54 0.54 16.03
C ASP A 22 -8.45 -0.52 16.30
N MET A 23 -8.66 -1.77 15.91
CA MET A 23 -7.67 -2.84 15.99
C MET A 23 -6.95 -3.00 14.65
N LEU A 24 -5.88 -2.23 14.47
CA LEU A 24 -5.20 -1.99 13.18
C LEU A 24 -4.32 -3.14 12.69
N GLY A 25 -4.20 -4.25 13.42
CA GLY A 25 -3.29 -5.36 13.10
C GLY A 25 -1.87 -5.13 13.61
N TRP A 26 -0.86 -5.74 12.96
CA TRP A 26 0.52 -5.80 13.44
C TRP A 26 1.52 -5.06 12.53
N GLY A 27 1.02 -4.38 11.50
CA GLY A 27 1.83 -3.73 10.48
C GLY A 27 2.06 -2.23 10.71
N TYR A 28 2.52 -1.56 9.65
CA TYR A 28 2.82 -0.13 9.67
C TYR A 28 1.66 0.76 10.15
N PRO A 29 0.36 0.44 9.91
CA PRO A 29 -0.73 1.25 10.45
C PRO A 29 -0.71 1.33 11.99
N ARG A 30 -0.42 0.20 12.66
CA ARG A 30 -0.30 0.14 14.11
C ARG A 30 0.90 0.92 14.63
N LEU A 31 2.02 0.88 13.92
CA LEU A 31 3.23 1.61 14.29
C LEU A 31 3.03 3.13 14.14
N ILE A 32 2.28 3.57 13.12
CA ILE A 32 1.91 4.97 12.92
C ILE A 32 0.96 5.43 14.02
N GLU A 33 -0.06 4.64 14.33
CA GLU A 33 -0.99 4.91 15.44
C GLU A 33 -0.24 5.11 16.75
N ALA A 34 0.69 4.20 17.08
CA ALA A 34 1.46 4.29 18.32
C ALA A 34 2.30 5.58 18.37
N GLN A 35 2.94 5.95 17.26
CA GLN A 35 3.76 7.17 17.19
C GLN A 35 2.91 8.44 17.29
N LEU A 36 1.94 8.61 16.38
CA LEU A 36 1.13 9.82 16.35
C LEU A 36 0.19 9.94 17.56
N GLY A 37 -0.31 8.82 18.08
CA GLY A 37 -1.13 8.80 19.29
C GLY A 37 -0.36 9.22 20.53
N PHE A 38 0.96 8.93 20.57
CA PHE A 38 1.85 9.40 21.64
C PHE A 38 2.25 10.88 21.44
N ASP A 39 2.62 11.25 20.21
CA ASP A 39 3.12 12.60 19.91
C ASP A 39 2.01 13.68 19.92
N CYS A 40 0.79 13.28 19.50
CA CYS A 40 -0.37 14.18 19.33
C CYS A 40 -1.61 13.57 20.00
N PRO A 41 -1.66 13.46 21.35
CA PRO A 41 -2.75 12.76 22.03
C PRO A 41 -4.13 13.36 21.72
N GLY A 42 -5.05 12.52 21.23
CA GLY A 42 -6.44 12.91 20.95
C GLY A 42 -6.65 13.67 19.64
N GLU A 43 -5.62 13.90 18.83
CA GLU A 43 -5.80 14.59 17.53
C GLU A 43 -6.34 13.66 16.44
N TYR A 44 -5.93 12.39 16.41
CA TYR A 44 -6.23 11.46 15.33
C TYR A 44 -7.05 10.25 15.78
N ASN A 45 -7.92 9.79 14.89
CA ASN A 45 -8.57 8.49 14.91
C ASN A 45 -8.03 7.65 13.74
N PHE A 46 -7.71 6.39 13.98
CA PHE A 46 -7.05 5.53 12.98
C PHE A 46 -7.96 4.39 12.58
N GLN A 47 -8.03 4.11 11.27
CA GLN A 47 -8.79 2.99 10.73
C GLN A 47 -7.97 2.24 9.69
N ASN A 48 -7.97 0.91 9.77
CA ASN A 48 -7.36 0.04 8.77
C ASN A 48 -8.44 -0.72 7.99
N ARG A 49 -8.44 -0.55 6.66
CA ARG A 49 -9.36 -1.20 5.73
C ARG A 49 -8.63 -2.06 4.69
N GLY A 50 -7.35 -2.40 4.94
CA GLY A 50 -6.62 -3.37 4.13
C GLY A 50 -7.31 -4.73 4.09
N ILE A 51 -7.24 -5.42 2.96
CA ILE A 51 -7.76 -6.80 2.79
C ILE A 51 -6.73 -7.61 2.00
N GLY A 52 -6.23 -8.68 2.63
CA GLY A 52 -5.25 -9.57 2.02
C GLY A 52 -5.69 -10.06 0.64
N GLY A 53 -4.76 -10.08 -0.33
CA GLY A 53 -5.02 -10.52 -1.70
C GLY A 53 -5.67 -9.47 -2.61
N ASN A 54 -6.12 -8.32 -2.10
CA ASN A 54 -6.79 -7.32 -2.94
C ASN A 54 -5.88 -6.74 -4.01
N ARG A 55 -6.45 -6.57 -5.21
CA ARG A 55 -5.96 -5.80 -6.34
C ARG A 55 -6.65 -4.44 -6.37
N ILE A 56 -6.27 -3.58 -7.31
CA ILE A 56 -6.95 -2.30 -7.49
C ILE A 56 -8.46 -2.46 -7.78
N LEU A 57 -8.84 -3.49 -8.54
CA LEU A 57 -10.24 -3.81 -8.85
C LEU A 57 -11.04 -4.13 -7.59
N ASP A 58 -10.47 -4.93 -6.69
CA ASP A 58 -11.11 -5.36 -5.45
C ASP A 58 -11.23 -4.18 -4.46
N LEU A 59 -10.25 -3.27 -4.45
CA LEU A 59 -10.30 -2.05 -3.66
C LEU A 59 -11.40 -1.13 -4.20
N TYR A 60 -11.47 -0.91 -5.51
CA TYR A 60 -12.49 -0.07 -6.12
C TYR A 60 -13.91 -0.62 -5.89
N ALA A 61 -14.11 -1.93 -5.98
CA ALA A 61 -15.41 -2.57 -5.72
C ALA A 61 -16.00 -2.30 -4.32
N ARG A 62 -15.17 -1.90 -3.36
CA ARG A 62 -15.57 -1.61 -1.98
C ARG A 62 -15.37 -0.13 -1.58
N VAL A 63 -15.13 0.77 -2.54
CA VAL A 63 -14.83 2.18 -2.30
C VAL A 63 -15.90 2.88 -1.47
N VAL A 64 -17.17 2.64 -1.77
CA VAL A 64 -18.30 3.26 -1.04
C VAL A 64 -18.27 2.90 0.44
N LYS A 65 -18.20 1.61 0.77
CA LYS A 65 -18.22 1.13 2.15
C LYS A 65 -16.97 1.50 2.94
N ASP A 66 -15.81 1.37 2.29
CA ASP A 66 -14.52 1.36 2.97
C ASP A 66 -13.74 2.68 2.85
N ILE A 67 -14.26 3.66 2.09
CA ILE A 67 -13.67 5.00 1.98
C ILE A 67 -14.75 6.09 2.04
N LEU A 68 -15.72 6.12 1.09
CA LEU A 68 -16.66 7.23 0.97
C LEU A 68 -17.55 7.38 2.21
N ASN A 69 -18.05 6.29 2.79
CA ASN A 69 -18.85 6.33 4.01
C ASN A 69 -18.05 6.71 5.27
N ILE A 70 -16.73 6.54 5.25
CA ILE A 70 -15.85 6.88 6.38
C ILE A 70 -15.50 8.36 6.36
N LYS A 71 -15.38 8.98 5.18
CA LYS A 71 -15.03 10.39 4.97
C LYS A 71 -13.75 10.78 5.73
N PRO A 72 -12.61 10.11 5.46
CA PRO A 72 -11.38 10.37 6.20
C PRO A 72 -10.81 11.75 5.88
N ASP A 73 -10.10 12.35 6.85
CA ASP A 73 -9.30 13.57 6.62
C ASP A 73 -8.02 13.24 5.85
N TYR A 74 -7.45 12.05 6.12
CA TYR A 74 -6.24 11.53 5.46
C TYR A 74 -6.48 10.10 5.01
N LEU A 75 -6.13 9.82 3.76
CA LEU A 75 -6.22 8.50 3.15
C LEU A 75 -4.86 8.09 2.58
N SER A 76 -4.32 6.95 3.00
CA SER A 76 -3.16 6.34 2.33
C SER A 76 -3.56 5.03 1.66
N ILE A 77 -3.07 4.81 0.42
CA ILE A 77 -3.37 3.63 -0.38
C ILE A 77 -2.05 2.95 -0.76
N LEU A 78 -1.88 1.69 -0.34
CA LEU A 78 -0.79 0.80 -0.73
C LEU A 78 -1.37 -0.42 -1.43
N ILE A 79 -1.32 -0.45 -2.76
CA ILE A 79 -1.94 -1.49 -3.59
C ILE A 79 -1.12 -1.74 -4.87
N GLY A 80 -1.22 -2.93 -5.44
CA GLY A 80 -0.70 -3.21 -6.78
C GLY A 80 0.18 -4.45 -6.89
N VAL A 81 0.75 -4.95 -5.80
CA VAL A 81 1.57 -6.17 -5.84
C VAL A 81 0.75 -7.38 -6.31
N ASN A 82 -0.49 -7.50 -5.85
CA ASN A 82 -1.40 -8.59 -6.22
C ASN A 82 -1.92 -8.47 -7.66
N ASP A 83 -1.92 -7.28 -8.24
CA ASP A 83 -2.30 -7.05 -9.63
C ASP A 83 -1.35 -7.77 -10.60
N ILE A 84 -0.09 -7.95 -10.20
CA ILE A 84 0.93 -8.73 -10.91
C ILE A 84 0.96 -10.18 -10.39
N TRP A 85 1.00 -10.38 -9.07
CA TRP A 85 1.16 -11.69 -8.44
C TRP A 85 0.06 -12.68 -8.87
N GLN A 86 -1.20 -12.27 -8.79
CA GLN A 86 -2.31 -13.12 -9.21
C GLN A 86 -2.31 -13.40 -10.72
N GLY A 87 -1.68 -12.53 -11.53
CA GLY A 87 -1.44 -12.82 -12.95
C GLY A 87 -0.46 -13.96 -13.16
N LEU A 88 0.58 -14.03 -12.33
CA LEU A 88 1.60 -15.07 -12.41
C LEU A 88 1.11 -16.43 -11.88
N ASP A 89 0.32 -16.43 -10.80
CA ASP A 89 -0.02 -17.67 -10.08
C ASP A 89 -1.46 -18.16 -10.35
N GLN A 90 -2.38 -17.31 -10.84
CA GLN A 90 -3.81 -17.61 -10.90
C GLN A 90 -4.48 -17.16 -12.22
N GLU A 91 -3.70 -16.64 -13.18
CA GLU A 91 -4.21 -16.03 -14.43
C GLU A 91 -5.25 -14.93 -14.18
N ASN A 92 -5.19 -14.29 -12.99
CA ASN A 92 -6.17 -13.31 -12.52
C ASN A 92 -5.55 -11.92 -12.26
N GLY A 93 -4.50 -11.59 -12.97
CA GLY A 93 -3.87 -10.26 -12.90
C GLY A 93 -4.74 -9.17 -13.50
N THR A 94 -4.58 -7.95 -13.00
CA THR A 94 -5.34 -6.81 -13.54
C THR A 94 -4.81 -6.36 -14.91
N GLY A 95 -3.49 -6.47 -15.12
CA GLY A 95 -2.81 -5.90 -16.28
C GLY A 95 -2.64 -4.37 -16.18
N LEU A 96 -1.48 -3.88 -16.62
CA LEU A 96 -1.04 -2.50 -16.37
C LEU A 96 -2.02 -1.42 -16.87
N LYS A 97 -2.55 -1.58 -18.09
CA LYS A 97 -3.51 -0.61 -18.67
C LYS A 97 -4.82 -0.53 -17.88
N ARG A 98 -5.30 -1.67 -17.37
CA ARG A 98 -6.52 -1.71 -16.57
C ARG A 98 -6.26 -1.17 -15.17
N PHE A 99 -5.12 -1.50 -14.57
CA PHE A 99 -4.68 -0.95 -13.30
C PHE A 99 -4.66 0.59 -13.34
N GLU A 100 -3.99 1.18 -14.35
CA GLU A 100 -3.94 2.63 -14.53
C GLU A 100 -5.34 3.24 -14.65
N LYS A 101 -6.21 2.67 -15.51
CA LYS A 101 -7.56 3.18 -15.71
C LYS A 101 -8.42 3.13 -14.45
N VAL A 102 -8.41 2.00 -13.73
CA VAL A 102 -9.25 1.84 -12.54
C VAL A 102 -8.75 2.71 -11.39
N TYR A 103 -7.44 2.84 -11.26
CA TYR A 103 -6.87 3.72 -10.24
C TYR A 103 -7.15 5.20 -10.55
N ASP A 104 -7.08 5.60 -11.81
CA ASP A 104 -7.44 6.94 -12.25
C ASP A 104 -8.92 7.28 -11.97
N ILE A 105 -9.83 6.35 -12.27
CA ILE A 105 -11.27 6.46 -11.94
C ILE A 105 -11.46 6.60 -10.43
N LEU A 106 -10.81 5.74 -9.64
CA LEU A 106 -10.88 5.80 -8.19
C LEU A 106 -10.45 7.16 -7.65
N LEU A 107 -9.32 7.69 -8.10
CA LEU A 107 -8.81 8.99 -7.63
C LEU A 107 -9.72 10.15 -8.04
N THR A 108 -10.27 10.11 -9.25
CA THR A 108 -11.25 11.10 -9.73
C THR A 108 -12.46 11.11 -8.82
N GLU A 109 -13.09 9.95 -8.57
CA GLU A 109 -14.27 9.82 -7.72
C GLU A 109 -13.97 10.27 -6.26
N LEU A 110 -12.80 9.90 -5.73
CA LEU A 110 -12.40 10.34 -4.39
C LEU A 110 -12.25 11.86 -4.29
N GLN A 111 -11.73 12.52 -5.31
CA GLN A 111 -11.58 13.98 -5.31
C GLN A 111 -12.92 14.70 -5.49
N GLU A 112 -13.84 14.13 -6.25
CA GLU A 112 -15.20 14.65 -6.42
C GLU A 112 -16.03 14.51 -5.14
N GLU A 113 -16.03 13.31 -4.52
CA GLU A 113 -16.87 13.00 -3.35
C GLU A 113 -16.25 13.48 -2.02
N LEU A 114 -14.91 13.56 -1.94
CA LEU A 114 -14.14 13.88 -0.74
C LEU A 114 -13.10 14.98 -1.00
N PRO A 115 -13.50 16.18 -1.44
CA PRO A 115 -12.56 17.22 -1.91
C PRO A 115 -11.58 17.73 -0.84
N ASN A 116 -11.87 17.50 0.43
CA ASN A 116 -11.02 17.93 1.54
C ASN A 116 -10.07 16.82 2.05
N THR A 117 -10.25 15.57 1.60
CA THR A 117 -9.40 14.45 2.01
C THR A 117 -8.00 14.59 1.40
N LYS A 118 -6.98 14.55 2.26
CA LYS A 118 -5.58 14.50 1.83
C LYS A 118 -5.20 13.06 1.47
N ILE A 119 -4.85 12.83 0.21
CA ILE A 119 -4.56 11.49 -0.32
C ILE A 119 -3.06 11.29 -0.47
N MET A 120 -2.59 10.10 -0.08
CA MET A 120 -1.22 9.64 -0.21
C MET A 120 -1.21 8.29 -0.92
N LEU A 121 -0.50 8.19 -2.04
CA LEU A 121 -0.29 6.94 -2.77
C LEU A 121 1.09 6.37 -2.44
N MET A 122 1.13 5.08 -2.11
CA MET A 122 2.36 4.39 -1.76
C MET A 122 2.72 3.42 -2.87
N GLY A 123 3.94 3.51 -3.38
CA GLY A 123 4.43 2.63 -4.45
C GLY A 123 4.54 1.18 -3.99
N ALA A 124 4.06 0.24 -4.82
CA ALA A 124 4.28 -1.19 -4.59
C ALA A 124 5.78 -1.52 -4.66
N PHE A 125 6.19 -2.59 -3.98
CA PHE A 125 7.60 -2.99 -3.84
C PHE A 125 7.76 -4.51 -3.74
N LEU A 126 8.97 -4.99 -4.07
CA LEU A 126 9.43 -6.37 -3.91
C LEU A 126 10.92 -6.41 -3.56
N LEU A 127 11.34 -7.51 -2.94
CA LEU A 127 12.73 -7.93 -2.84
C LEU A 127 12.85 -9.42 -3.24
N PRO A 128 14.06 -9.93 -3.53
CA PRO A 128 14.26 -11.36 -3.69
C PRO A 128 13.83 -12.13 -2.44
N GLY A 129 13.09 -13.22 -2.63
CA GLY A 129 12.58 -14.05 -1.53
C GLY A 129 11.80 -15.26 -2.04
N MET A 130 11.30 -16.07 -1.13
CA MET A 130 10.67 -17.35 -1.45
C MET A 130 9.51 -17.22 -2.45
N ASN A 131 8.66 -16.19 -2.29
CA ASN A 131 7.50 -16.00 -3.18
C ASN A 131 7.83 -15.29 -4.50
N THR A 132 9.00 -14.68 -4.59
CA THR A 132 9.46 -13.96 -5.79
C THR A 132 10.49 -14.73 -6.59
N ALA A 133 11.09 -15.79 -6.04
CA ALA A 133 12.13 -16.59 -6.67
C ALA A 133 11.64 -17.33 -7.91
N ASN A 134 12.57 -17.57 -8.84
CA ASN A 134 12.34 -18.41 -10.00
C ASN A 134 11.96 -19.83 -9.58
N ARG A 135 11.04 -20.45 -10.34
CA ARG A 135 10.52 -21.80 -10.11
C ARG A 135 10.68 -22.61 -11.39
N GLU A 136 10.60 -23.93 -11.30
CA GLU A 136 10.70 -24.83 -12.45
C GLU A 136 9.64 -24.51 -13.53
N ASP A 137 8.40 -24.24 -13.10
CA ASP A 137 7.28 -23.85 -13.95
C ASP A 137 7.30 -22.36 -14.36
N GLN A 138 8.08 -21.54 -13.70
CA GLN A 138 8.22 -20.10 -13.95
C GLN A 138 9.69 -19.66 -13.84
N PRO A 139 10.55 -20.02 -14.82
CA PRO A 139 12.00 -19.80 -14.73
C PRO A 139 12.44 -18.33 -14.77
N ASN A 140 11.57 -17.41 -15.21
CA ASN A 140 11.81 -15.96 -15.25
C ASN A 140 10.87 -15.21 -14.28
N ARG A 141 10.42 -15.87 -13.20
CA ARG A 141 9.44 -15.30 -12.26
C ARG A 141 9.93 -14.00 -11.64
N TRP A 142 11.17 -14.00 -11.12
CA TRP A 142 11.72 -12.81 -10.48
C TRP A 142 11.71 -11.60 -11.41
N GLU A 143 12.26 -11.75 -12.60
CA GLU A 143 12.37 -10.66 -13.57
C GLU A 143 10.98 -10.14 -13.98
N THR A 144 10.04 -11.05 -14.23
CA THR A 144 8.66 -10.69 -14.63
C THR A 144 7.92 -10.00 -13.49
N PHE A 145 8.00 -10.56 -12.29
CA PHE A 145 7.32 -10.00 -11.13
C PHE A 145 7.89 -8.63 -10.74
N TYR A 146 9.22 -8.54 -10.62
CA TYR A 146 9.91 -7.30 -10.27
C TYR A 146 9.65 -6.20 -11.29
N SER A 147 9.82 -6.50 -12.58
CA SER A 147 9.51 -5.54 -13.65
C SER A 147 8.06 -5.09 -13.62
N GLY A 148 7.11 -6.01 -13.43
CA GLY A 148 5.68 -5.70 -13.32
C GLY A 148 5.38 -4.77 -12.14
N VAL A 149 5.93 -5.05 -10.97
CA VAL A 149 5.72 -4.22 -9.77
C VAL A 149 6.39 -2.84 -9.91
N CYS A 150 7.57 -2.76 -10.51
CA CYS A 150 8.19 -1.46 -10.82
C CYS A 150 7.33 -0.63 -11.78
N GLN A 151 6.68 -1.24 -12.78
CA GLN A 151 5.76 -0.55 -13.68
C GLN A 151 4.48 -0.09 -12.96
N ILE A 152 3.94 -0.91 -12.04
CA ILE A 152 2.83 -0.53 -11.15
C ILE A 152 3.21 0.70 -10.29
N ALA A 153 4.40 0.69 -9.70
CA ALA A 153 4.89 1.81 -8.89
C ALA A 153 5.03 3.10 -9.74
N ALA A 154 5.57 2.99 -10.96
CA ALA A 154 5.69 4.12 -11.89
C ALA A 154 4.32 4.67 -12.33
N ILE A 155 3.33 3.79 -12.58
CA ILE A 155 1.96 4.20 -12.87
C ILE A 155 1.35 4.93 -11.66
N THR A 156 1.56 4.39 -10.45
CA THR A 156 1.06 5.01 -9.21
C THR A 156 1.66 6.41 -9.00
N GLU A 157 2.96 6.58 -9.25
CA GLU A 157 3.63 7.89 -9.19
C GLU A 157 3.06 8.88 -10.23
N LYS A 158 2.91 8.44 -11.49
CA LYS A 158 2.31 9.24 -12.56
C LYS A 158 0.89 9.70 -12.20
N LEU A 159 0.08 8.81 -11.61
CA LEU A 159 -1.26 9.15 -11.15
C LEU A 159 -1.23 10.12 -9.97
N ALA A 160 -0.29 9.96 -9.04
CA ALA A 160 -0.12 10.91 -7.95
C ALA A 160 0.19 12.32 -8.46
N GLN A 161 1.07 12.44 -9.46
CA GLN A 161 1.38 13.71 -10.13
C GLN A 161 0.14 14.27 -10.85
N LYS A 162 -0.58 13.44 -11.64
CA LYS A 162 -1.78 13.85 -12.38
C LYS A 162 -2.86 14.42 -11.46
N HIS A 163 -3.10 13.77 -10.32
CA HIS A 163 -4.13 14.15 -9.36
C HIS A 163 -3.65 15.12 -8.26
N ASN A 164 -2.38 15.56 -8.34
CA ASN A 164 -1.76 16.44 -7.35
C ASN A 164 -1.90 15.91 -5.90
N VAL A 165 -1.62 14.62 -5.71
CA VAL A 165 -1.62 13.94 -4.41
C VAL A 165 -0.20 13.47 -4.05
N LYS A 166 0.05 13.19 -2.77
CA LYS A 166 1.38 12.80 -2.31
C LYS A 166 1.73 11.39 -2.75
N TYR A 167 2.98 11.18 -3.23
CA TYR A 167 3.55 9.86 -3.52
C TYR A 167 4.65 9.48 -2.53
N VAL A 168 4.72 8.19 -2.17
CA VAL A 168 5.75 7.59 -1.30
C VAL A 168 6.49 6.49 -2.06
N PRO A 169 7.77 6.69 -2.46
CA PRO A 169 8.55 5.73 -3.25
C PRO A 169 9.14 4.63 -2.37
N LEU A 170 8.43 3.54 -2.15
CA LEU A 170 8.88 2.47 -1.25
C LEU A 170 9.90 1.52 -1.88
N GLN A 171 9.81 1.22 -3.18
CA GLN A 171 10.74 0.26 -3.82
C GLN A 171 12.21 0.68 -3.66
N GLU A 172 12.51 1.95 -3.88
CA GLU A 172 13.88 2.47 -3.75
C GLU A 172 14.38 2.33 -2.30
N LYS A 173 13.51 2.57 -1.32
CA LYS A 173 13.83 2.46 0.10
C LYS A 173 14.12 1.02 0.52
N PHE A 174 13.38 0.06 0.00
CA PHE A 174 13.67 -1.35 0.21
C PHE A 174 14.96 -1.79 -0.50
N ASN A 175 15.24 -1.28 -1.69
CA ASN A 175 16.51 -1.54 -2.40
C ASN A 175 17.72 -0.98 -1.62
N GLU A 176 17.60 0.20 -1.02
CA GLU A 176 18.62 0.79 -0.14
C GLU A 176 18.81 -0.05 1.13
N ALA A 177 17.72 -0.46 1.76
CA ALA A 177 17.74 -1.27 2.97
C ALA A 177 18.37 -2.65 2.72
N ALA A 178 18.11 -3.27 1.57
CA ALA A 178 18.68 -4.56 1.18
C ALA A 178 20.20 -4.54 0.98
N LYS A 179 20.84 -3.36 0.87
CA LYS A 179 22.30 -3.23 0.89
C LYS A 179 22.88 -3.33 2.31
N LEU A 180 22.07 -3.13 3.34
CA LEU A 180 22.48 -3.14 4.74
C LEU A 180 22.29 -4.52 5.40
N GLN A 181 21.23 -5.22 5.02
CA GLN A 181 20.88 -6.56 5.53
C GLN A 181 20.22 -7.37 4.41
N PRO A 182 20.28 -8.71 4.45
CA PRO A 182 19.67 -9.57 3.43
C PRO A 182 18.16 -9.26 3.24
N PRO A 183 17.62 -9.50 2.02
CA PRO A 183 16.22 -9.20 1.70
C PRO A 183 15.19 -9.74 2.69
N GLU A 184 15.37 -10.97 3.19
CA GLU A 184 14.48 -11.61 4.15
C GLU A 184 14.44 -10.94 5.52
N TYR A 185 15.44 -10.14 5.86
CA TYR A 185 15.41 -9.31 7.06
C TYR A 185 14.32 -8.24 6.98
N TRP A 186 14.03 -7.76 5.78
CA TRP A 186 13.07 -6.70 5.50
C TRP A 186 11.73 -7.24 5.02
N LEU A 187 11.74 -8.16 4.04
CA LEU A 187 10.56 -8.83 3.48
C LEU A 187 10.76 -10.34 3.61
N PHE A 188 10.09 -10.96 4.57
CA PHE A 188 10.38 -12.34 4.97
C PHE A 188 10.17 -13.40 3.86
N ASP A 189 9.38 -13.06 2.83
CA ASP A 189 9.11 -13.93 1.68
C ASP A 189 9.36 -13.24 0.32
N GLY A 190 9.88 -12.01 0.35
CA GLY A 190 10.11 -11.14 -0.80
C GLY A 190 8.97 -10.18 -1.11
N VAL A 191 7.80 -10.33 -0.46
CA VAL A 191 6.60 -9.49 -0.62
C VAL A 191 6.18 -8.86 0.70
N HIS A 192 6.01 -9.68 1.75
CA HIS A 192 5.43 -9.26 3.02
C HIS A 192 6.50 -8.74 3.98
N PRO A 193 6.33 -7.54 4.53
CA PRO A 193 7.30 -6.95 5.44
C PRO A 193 7.40 -7.69 6.77
N SER A 194 8.63 -7.84 7.25
CA SER A 194 8.93 -8.14 8.65
C SER A 194 8.58 -6.92 9.53
N ALA A 195 8.72 -7.04 10.84
CA ALA A 195 8.55 -5.89 11.74
C ALA A 195 9.48 -4.71 11.36
N LYS A 196 10.69 -5.00 10.83
CA LYS A 196 11.65 -3.98 10.39
C LYS A 196 11.22 -3.36 9.05
N GLY A 197 10.67 -4.17 8.14
CA GLY A 197 10.07 -3.69 6.90
C GLY A 197 8.86 -2.78 7.16
N HIS A 198 7.99 -3.14 8.09
CA HIS A 198 6.88 -2.27 8.51
C HIS A 198 7.36 -0.97 9.17
N GLU A 199 8.44 -1.02 9.95
CA GLU A 199 9.06 0.19 10.51
C GLU A 199 9.63 1.11 9.42
N LEU A 200 10.25 0.54 8.36
CA LEU A 200 10.68 1.31 7.20
C LEU A 200 9.50 2.00 6.53
N ILE A 201 8.40 1.28 6.25
CA ILE A 201 7.19 1.86 5.66
C ILE A 201 6.64 2.98 6.54
N LYS A 202 6.54 2.79 7.86
CA LYS A 202 6.10 3.83 8.79
C LYS A 202 6.95 5.10 8.67
N ARG A 203 8.26 4.98 8.63
CA ARG A 203 9.17 6.15 8.55
C ARG A 203 8.96 6.95 7.27
N GLU A 204 8.84 6.28 6.13
CA GLU A 204 8.60 6.96 4.86
C GLU A 204 7.18 7.56 4.81
N TRP A 205 6.19 6.86 5.37
CA TRP A 205 4.83 7.39 5.52
C TRP A 205 4.80 8.67 6.38
N LEU A 206 5.43 8.66 7.55
CA LEU A 206 5.47 9.83 8.45
C LEU A 206 6.16 11.03 7.79
N LYS A 207 7.26 10.84 7.05
CA LYS A 207 7.90 11.93 6.29
C LYS A 207 6.92 12.57 5.29
N ALA A 208 6.20 11.73 4.53
CA ALA A 208 5.23 12.23 3.57
C ALA A 208 4.02 12.88 4.24
N PHE A 209 3.60 12.36 5.40
CA PHE A 209 2.50 12.91 6.18
C PHE A 209 2.80 14.34 6.68
N GLU A 210 4.04 14.60 7.13
CA GLU A 210 4.46 15.95 7.56
C GLU A 210 4.27 17.03 6.47
N GLU A 211 4.29 16.63 5.19
CA GLU A 211 4.16 17.56 4.07
C GLU A 211 2.69 17.87 3.71
N ILE A 212 1.74 17.06 4.21
CA ILE A 212 0.30 17.18 3.84
C ILE A 212 -0.64 17.46 5.01
N LYS A 213 -0.16 17.36 6.27
CA LYS A 213 -0.95 17.54 7.49
C LYS A 213 -1.38 18.99 7.76
#